data_eb2a0afe9e8e12770d0d013c8788c11b
#
_entry.id   eb2a0afe9e8e12770d0d013c8788c11b
#
_cell.length_a   1.000
_cell.length_b   1.000
_cell.length_c   1.000
_cell.angle_alpha   90.00
_cell.angle_beta   90.00
_cell.angle_gamma   90.00
#
_symmetry.space_group_name_H-M   'P 1'
#
loop_
_entity.id
_entity.type
_entity.pdbx_description
1 polymer ?
#
loop_
_entity_poly.entity_id
_entity_poly.type
_entity_poly.pdbx_seq_one_letter_code
_entity_poly.pdbx_strand_id
1 'polypeptide(L)'
;MKSIILIFAVGITLNTAGCAWKVPEFRKVPELTQEKKDFLAKMSVDEERVQNGKLYDWQVEALRQYDYAMGFLQEKYPSHTFKFTFYNPKGNVNPFSYFLFKADNKDALFNLYLYIDDNHTYSCKDNYYGELLKDSYNAAFLNFLQEYFPECIGVSCYFTNIMGEECDETLTGKEVLDGKLKISNTSYIYAVQPDNFSADILADNIETFIKDNKIYGCYYVNILNSAPDQSYSGDSLRKY
;
A
#
# COMPACT_ATOMS: atom_id res chain seq x y z
N MET A 1 26.62 82.44 -39.87
CA MET A 1 26.39 81.73 -38.61
C MET A 1 25.52 80.53 -38.95
N LYS A 2 26.07 79.31 -38.90
CA LYS A 2 25.38 78.05 -39.11
C LYS A 2 25.22 77.36 -37.77
N SER A 3 24.00 77.23 -37.28
CA SER A 3 23.67 76.54 -36.04
C SER A 3 23.53 75.04 -36.34
N ILE A 4 24.35 74.23 -35.71
CA ILE A 4 24.29 72.75 -35.75
C ILE A 4 23.42 72.34 -34.60
N ILE A 5 22.28 71.75 -34.90
CA ILE A 5 21.41 71.10 -33.89
C ILE A 5 21.86 69.64 -33.79
N LEU A 6 22.42 69.27 -32.60
CA LEU A 6 22.76 67.93 -32.26
C LEU A 6 21.52 67.24 -31.63
N ILE A 7 20.94 66.28 -32.37
CA ILE A 7 19.85 65.44 -31.80
C ILE A 7 20.50 64.24 -31.14
N PHE A 8 20.46 64.20 -29.80
CA PHE A 8 20.79 62.96 -29.04
C PHE A 8 19.57 62.02 -29.08
N ALA A 9 19.70 60.96 -29.85
CA ALA A 9 18.78 59.85 -29.78
C ALA A 9 19.18 58.98 -28.58
N VAL A 10 18.42 59.10 -27.48
CA VAL A 10 18.52 58.16 -26.32
C VAL A 10 17.76 56.90 -26.71
N GLY A 11 18.52 55.88 -27.11
CA GLY A 11 17.98 54.53 -27.32
C GLY A 11 17.63 53.91 -25.97
N ILE A 12 16.33 53.88 -25.62
CA ILE A 12 15.86 53.10 -24.51
C ILE A 12 15.76 51.64 -25.02
N THR A 13 16.78 50.85 -24.74
CA THR A 13 16.67 49.38 -24.86
C THR A 13 15.77 48.89 -23.74
N LEU A 14 14.48 48.65 -24.04
CA LEU A 14 13.58 47.89 -23.19
C LEU A 14 14.13 46.46 -23.14
N ASN A 15 14.93 46.15 -22.11
CA ASN A 15 15.19 44.78 -21.71
C ASN A 15 13.85 44.20 -21.21
N THR A 16 13.08 43.60 -22.08
CA THR A 16 12.02 42.66 -21.71
C THR A 16 12.70 41.41 -21.18
N ALA A 17 13.19 41.47 -19.94
CA ALA A 17 13.40 40.27 -19.16
C ALA A 17 12.01 39.65 -19.00
N GLY A 18 11.69 38.74 -19.91
CA GLY A 18 10.50 37.91 -19.79
C GLY A 18 10.62 37.17 -18.47
N CYS A 19 9.87 37.64 -17.45
CA CYS A 19 9.61 36.87 -16.27
C CYS A 19 8.92 35.59 -16.75
N ALA A 20 9.69 34.56 -17.04
CA ALA A 20 9.16 33.21 -17.20
C ALA A 20 8.51 32.87 -15.83
N TRP A 21 7.22 33.08 -15.76
CA TRP A 21 6.44 32.65 -14.62
C TRP A 21 6.61 31.15 -14.53
N LYS A 22 7.42 30.68 -13.56
CA LYS A 22 7.47 29.24 -13.25
C LYS A 22 6.06 28.85 -12.81
N VAL A 23 5.37 28.11 -13.68
CA VAL A 23 4.10 27.53 -13.31
C VAL A 23 4.37 26.67 -12.06
N PRO A 24 3.67 26.90 -10.94
CA PRO A 24 3.84 26.10 -9.75
C PRO A 24 3.72 24.62 -10.10
N GLU A 25 4.53 23.77 -9.47
CA GLU A 25 4.64 22.35 -9.81
C GLU A 25 3.28 21.64 -9.84
N PHE A 26 2.39 22.00 -8.91
CA PHE A 26 1.01 21.51 -8.84
C PHE A 26 0.11 21.93 -10.04
N ARG A 27 0.54 22.90 -10.88
CA ARG A 27 -0.19 23.32 -12.08
C ARG A 27 0.32 22.70 -13.37
N LYS A 28 1.46 21.99 -13.31
CA LYS A 28 1.96 21.27 -14.49
C LYS A 28 1.07 20.08 -14.76
N VAL A 29 0.69 19.92 -16.02
CA VAL A 29 0.04 18.69 -16.48
C VAL A 29 1.10 17.59 -16.55
N PRO A 30 0.89 16.44 -15.88
CA PRO A 30 1.81 15.33 -15.99
C PRO A 30 1.99 14.86 -17.43
N GLU A 31 3.17 14.34 -17.79
CA GLU A 31 3.38 13.71 -19.08
C GLU A 31 2.40 12.56 -19.28
N LEU A 32 1.72 12.54 -20.43
CA LEU A 32 0.67 11.57 -20.74
C LEU A 32 1.24 10.35 -21.46
N THR A 33 1.89 9.46 -20.72
CA THR A 33 2.35 8.16 -21.22
C THR A 33 1.18 7.22 -21.53
N GLN A 34 1.45 6.12 -22.26
CA GLN A 34 0.40 5.11 -22.54
C GLN A 34 -0.19 4.53 -21.26
N GLU A 35 0.64 4.22 -20.27
CA GLU A 35 0.20 3.72 -18.96
C GLU A 35 -0.77 4.69 -18.26
N LYS A 36 -0.50 6.00 -18.31
CA LYS A 36 -1.38 7.04 -17.77
C LYS A 36 -2.69 7.19 -18.55
N LYS A 37 -2.65 6.99 -19.85
CA LYS A 37 -3.87 6.91 -20.67
C LYS A 37 -4.71 5.71 -20.28
N ASP A 38 -4.09 4.55 -20.08
CA ASP A 38 -4.76 3.33 -19.64
C ASP A 38 -5.35 3.48 -18.22
N PHE A 39 -4.63 4.19 -17.33
CA PHE A 39 -5.14 4.57 -16.00
C PHE A 39 -6.40 5.43 -16.12
N LEU A 40 -6.37 6.50 -16.90
CA LEU A 40 -7.52 7.37 -17.10
C LEU A 40 -8.69 6.68 -17.81
N ALA A 41 -8.41 5.80 -18.77
CA ALA A 41 -9.44 5.05 -19.51
C ALA A 41 -10.27 4.15 -18.57
N LYS A 42 -9.69 3.63 -17.50
CA LYS A 42 -10.42 2.84 -16.50
C LYS A 42 -11.42 3.66 -15.68
N MET A 43 -11.28 4.98 -15.65
CA MET A 43 -12.10 5.89 -14.85
C MET A 43 -12.98 6.81 -15.69
N SER A 44 -12.68 6.99 -16.96
CA SER A 44 -13.32 7.94 -17.85
C SER A 44 -14.16 7.24 -18.91
N VAL A 45 -15.35 7.72 -19.15
CA VAL A 45 -16.20 7.29 -20.26
C VAL A 45 -15.83 7.98 -21.58
N ASP A 46 -14.97 9.00 -21.56
CA ASP A 46 -14.54 9.79 -22.72
C ASP A 46 -13.10 9.41 -23.11
N GLU A 47 -12.95 8.21 -23.66
CA GLU A 47 -11.65 7.67 -24.07
C GLU A 47 -11.00 8.51 -25.18
N GLU A 48 -11.79 8.99 -26.15
CA GLU A 48 -11.28 9.81 -27.26
C GLU A 48 -10.61 11.09 -26.74
N ARG A 49 -11.21 11.73 -25.76
CA ARG A 49 -10.69 12.93 -25.12
C ARG A 49 -9.35 12.65 -24.41
N VAL A 50 -9.27 11.51 -23.69
CA VAL A 50 -8.05 11.06 -23.03
C VAL A 50 -6.95 10.79 -24.04
N GLN A 51 -7.24 10.07 -25.14
CA GLN A 51 -6.24 9.76 -26.18
C GLN A 51 -5.70 11.01 -26.87
N ASN A 52 -6.55 12.04 -27.01
CA ASN A 52 -6.18 13.33 -27.61
C ASN A 52 -5.50 14.30 -26.60
N GLY A 53 -5.30 13.91 -25.36
CA GLY A 53 -4.66 14.75 -24.33
C GLY A 53 -5.51 15.94 -23.88
N LYS A 54 -6.81 15.95 -24.17
CA LYS A 54 -7.76 17.00 -23.75
C LYS A 54 -8.38 16.66 -22.40
N LEU A 55 -7.59 16.73 -21.34
CA LEU A 55 -7.99 16.30 -20.02
C LEU A 55 -8.87 17.33 -19.30
N TYR A 56 -9.78 16.83 -18.46
CA TYR A 56 -10.47 17.61 -17.45
C TYR A 56 -9.58 17.85 -16.23
N ASP A 57 -9.83 18.90 -15.46
CA ASP A 57 -9.05 19.23 -14.27
C ASP A 57 -8.97 18.06 -13.28
N TRP A 58 -10.06 17.33 -13.07
CA TRP A 58 -10.07 16.15 -12.21
C TRP A 58 -9.21 14.99 -12.74
N GLN A 59 -9.07 14.86 -14.07
CA GLN A 59 -8.17 13.85 -14.69
C GLN A 59 -6.71 14.24 -14.49
N VAL A 60 -6.39 15.53 -14.63
CA VAL A 60 -5.05 16.05 -14.35
C VAL A 60 -4.69 15.83 -12.88
N GLU A 61 -5.62 16.07 -11.97
CA GLU A 61 -5.42 15.83 -10.54
C GLU A 61 -5.25 14.33 -10.25
N ALA A 62 -6.05 13.47 -10.85
CA ALA A 62 -5.91 12.02 -10.72
C ALA A 62 -4.54 11.53 -11.21
N LEU A 63 -4.01 12.08 -12.31
CA LEU A 63 -2.66 11.77 -12.79
C LEU A 63 -1.55 12.18 -11.81
N ARG A 64 -1.67 13.35 -11.18
CA ARG A 64 -0.71 13.79 -10.17
C ARG A 64 -0.68 12.87 -8.97
N GLN A 65 -1.87 12.47 -8.52
CA GLN A 65 -2.01 11.52 -7.41
C GLN A 65 -1.44 10.14 -7.80
N TYR A 66 -1.67 9.70 -9.03
CA TYR A 66 -1.11 8.46 -9.55
C TYR A 66 0.42 8.51 -9.59
N ASP A 67 1.02 9.58 -10.14
CA ASP A 67 2.47 9.75 -10.19
C ASP A 67 3.10 9.76 -8.80
N TYR A 68 2.46 10.45 -7.86
CA TYR A 68 2.91 10.48 -6.48
C TYR A 68 2.83 9.10 -5.82
N ALA A 69 1.71 8.39 -5.99
CA ALA A 69 1.52 7.05 -5.46
C ALA A 69 2.54 6.05 -6.01
N MET A 70 2.80 6.08 -7.33
CA MET A 70 3.79 5.23 -7.97
C MET A 70 5.21 5.56 -7.51
N GLY A 71 5.55 6.86 -7.40
CA GLY A 71 6.83 7.32 -6.86
C GLY A 71 7.06 6.84 -5.44
N PHE A 72 6.06 6.99 -4.57
CA PHE A 72 6.10 6.50 -3.19
C PHE A 72 6.34 4.98 -3.11
N LEU A 73 5.61 4.20 -3.90
CA LEU A 73 5.78 2.74 -3.92
C LEU A 73 7.16 2.34 -4.43
N GLN A 74 7.66 3.00 -5.48
CA GLN A 74 8.96 2.69 -6.06
C GLN A 74 10.12 3.08 -5.13
N GLU A 75 9.98 4.17 -4.38
CA GLU A 75 10.95 4.58 -3.36
C GLU A 75 10.97 3.63 -2.17
N LYS A 76 9.78 3.26 -1.67
CA LYS A 76 9.64 2.39 -0.50
C LYS A 76 9.99 0.93 -0.79
N TYR A 77 9.71 0.44 -2.01
CA TYR A 77 9.89 -0.95 -2.43
C TYR A 77 10.64 -1.03 -3.79
N PRO A 78 11.92 -0.68 -3.82
CA PRO A 78 12.67 -0.52 -5.08
C PRO A 78 12.86 -1.83 -5.86
N SER A 79 12.77 -2.98 -5.20
CA SER A 79 12.88 -4.31 -5.83
C SER A 79 11.56 -4.84 -6.39
N HIS A 80 10.46 -4.10 -6.25
CA HIS A 80 9.13 -4.52 -6.68
C HIS A 80 8.60 -3.66 -7.81
N THR A 81 7.70 -4.24 -8.61
CA THR A 81 6.95 -3.51 -9.63
C THR A 81 5.46 -3.62 -9.33
N PHE A 82 4.72 -2.57 -9.69
CA PHE A 82 3.33 -2.43 -9.29
C PHE A 82 2.46 -2.15 -10.50
N LYS A 83 1.30 -2.80 -10.55
CA LYS A 83 0.29 -2.60 -11.57
C LYS A 83 -0.98 -2.02 -10.96
N PHE A 84 -1.40 -0.91 -11.49
CA PHE A 84 -2.66 -0.26 -11.12
C PHE A 84 -3.87 -1.14 -11.46
N THR A 85 -4.82 -1.20 -10.54
CA THR A 85 -6.07 -1.95 -10.71
C THR A 85 -7.29 -1.05 -10.60
N PHE A 86 -7.38 -0.23 -9.54
CA PHE A 86 -8.54 0.61 -9.26
C PHE A 86 -8.14 1.90 -8.55
N TYR A 87 -8.93 2.96 -8.75
CA TYR A 87 -8.80 4.26 -8.09
C TYR A 87 -10.16 4.80 -7.68
N ASN A 88 -10.22 5.36 -6.49
CA ASN A 88 -11.37 6.11 -5.98
C ASN A 88 -10.86 7.46 -5.43
N PRO A 89 -11.25 8.60 -6.03
CA PRO A 89 -10.79 9.90 -5.58
C PRO A 89 -11.32 10.28 -4.20
N LYS A 90 -10.59 11.15 -3.51
CA LYS A 90 -11.08 11.84 -2.31
C LYS A 90 -12.42 12.52 -2.61
N GLY A 91 -13.40 12.32 -1.75
CA GLY A 91 -14.72 12.91 -1.85
C GLY A 91 -15.21 13.47 -0.53
N ASN A 92 -16.47 13.86 -0.47
CA ASN A 92 -17.05 14.40 0.77
C ASN A 92 -17.12 13.40 1.92
N VAL A 93 -17.18 12.12 1.60
CA VAL A 93 -17.27 11.03 2.60
C VAL A 93 -15.90 10.43 2.90
N ASN A 94 -15.03 10.36 1.89
CA ASN A 94 -13.70 9.77 2.02
C ASN A 94 -12.64 10.88 2.16
N PRO A 95 -11.92 10.97 3.29
CA PRO A 95 -10.92 12.00 3.52
C PRO A 95 -9.61 11.79 2.73
N PHE A 96 -9.51 10.70 1.98
CA PHE A 96 -8.34 10.29 1.20
C PHE A 96 -8.75 9.78 -0.18
N SER A 97 -7.83 9.79 -1.13
CA SER A 97 -7.93 9.01 -2.36
C SER A 97 -7.41 7.60 -2.11
N TYR A 98 -8.01 6.63 -2.78
CA TYR A 98 -7.73 5.22 -2.58
C TYR A 98 -7.31 4.57 -3.89
N PHE A 99 -6.19 3.86 -3.86
CA PHE A 99 -5.69 3.07 -4.97
C PHE A 99 -5.64 1.59 -4.59
N LEU A 100 -5.95 0.74 -5.55
CA LEU A 100 -5.74 -0.70 -5.48
C LEU A 100 -4.65 -1.06 -6.48
N PHE A 101 -3.59 -1.68 -5.99
CA PHE A 101 -2.47 -2.15 -6.78
C PHE A 101 -2.30 -3.66 -6.66
N LYS A 102 -1.62 -4.22 -7.64
CA LYS A 102 -1.12 -5.59 -7.65
C LYS A 102 0.40 -5.54 -7.83
N ALA A 103 1.13 -6.34 -7.06
CA ALA A 103 2.56 -6.50 -7.25
C ALA A 103 2.83 -7.63 -8.26
N ASP A 104 3.86 -7.49 -9.10
CA ASP A 104 4.15 -8.43 -10.20
C ASP A 104 4.44 -9.85 -9.74
N ASN A 105 5.01 -10.01 -8.55
CA ASN A 105 5.44 -11.31 -8.00
C ASN A 105 4.40 -11.99 -7.11
N LYS A 106 3.26 -11.34 -6.87
CA LYS A 106 2.16 -11.87 -6.04
C LYS A 106 0.82 -11.53 -6.69
N ASP A 107 -0.10 -12.49 -6.68
CA ASP A 107 -1.49 -12.24 -7.11
C ASP A 107 -2.30 -11.42 -6.10
N ALA A 108 -1.69 -11.05 -4.98
CA ALA A 108 -2.34 -10.29 -3.94
C ALA A 108 -2.56 -8.83 -4.35
N LEU A 109 -3.78 -8.37 -4.10
CA LEU A 109 -4.14 -6.95 -4.20
C LEU A 109 -3.83 -6.25 -2.88
N PHE A 110 -3.27 -5.06 -2.95
CA PHE A 110 -3.02 -4.25 -1.77
C PHE A 110 -3.52 -2.81 -1.96
N ASN A 111 -3.71 -2.14 -0.84
CA ASN A 111 -4.31 -0.82 -0.78
C ASN A 111 -3.23 0.24 -0.57
N LEU A 112 -3.38 1.35 -1.28
CA LEU A 112 -2.65 2.58 -1.01
C LEU A 112 -3.64 3.71 -0.78
N TYR A 113 -3.46 4.45 0.30
CA TYR A 113 -4.26 5.61 0.69
C TYR A 113 -3.42 6.87 0.53
N LEU A 114 -3.90 7.79 -0.29
CA LEU A 114 -3.27 9.07 -0.53
C LEU A 114 -4.06 10.17 0.17
N TYR A 115 -3.40 10.85 1.08
CA TYR A 115 -3.93 11.98 1.83
C TYR A 115 -3.47 13.30 1.18
N ILE A 116 -4.34 14.29 1.23
CA ILE A 116 -4.06 15.64 0.72
C ILE A 116 -4.36 16.60 1.85
N ASP A 117 -3.35 17.32 2.32
CA ASP A 117 -3.50 18.34 3.36
C ASP A 117 -4.03 19.67 2.79
N ASP A 118 -4.25 20.66 3.67
CA ASP A 118 -4.75 21.97 3.31
C ASP A 118 -3.76 22.80 2.46
N ASN A 119 -2.49 22.39 2.44
CA ASN A 119 -1.45 23.00 1.60
C ASN A 119 -1.28 22.30 0.26
N HIS A 120 -2.17 21.36 -0.08
CA HIS A 120 -2.09 20.49 -1.25
C HIS A 120 -0.83 19.60 -1.29
N THR A 121 -0.29 19.26 -0.12
CA THR A 121 0.80 18.30 0.01
C THR A 121 0.25 16.89 0.08
N TYR A 122 0.86 15.97 -0.68
CA TYR A 122 0.49 14.56 -0.71
C TYR A 122 1.28 13.77 0.33
N SER A 123 0.63 12.77 0.91
CA SER A 123 1.28 11.73 1.69
C SER A 123 0.58 10.39 1.44
N CYS A 124 1.35 9.30 1.47
CA CYS A 124 0.82 7.96 1.21
C CYS A 124 1.03 7.04 2.39
N LYS A 125 0.10 6.08 2.52
CA LYS A 125 0.23 4.90 3.37
C LYS A 125 -0.29 3.70 2.60
N ASP A 126 0.33 2.53 2.79
CA ASP A 126 -0.05 1.29 2.13
C ASP A 126 -0.13 0.13 3.12
N ASN A 127 -0.66 -1.00 2.68
CA ASN A 127 -0.63 -2.26 3.41
C ASN A 127 0.17 -3.37 2.69
N TYR A 128 0.95 -3.01 1.67
CA TYR A 128 1.74 -3.99 0.91
C TYR A 128 2.78 -4.70 1.77
N TYR A 129 3.37 -3.98 2.73
CA TYR A 129 4.32 -4.60 3.64
C TYR A 129 3.72 -5.79 4.39
N GLY A 130 2.44 -5.74 4.74
CA GLY A 130 1.73 -6.86 5.36
C GLY A 130 1.74 -8.13 4.49
N GLU A 131 1.64 -7.98 3.17
CA GLU A 131 1.73 -9.10 2.23
C GLU A 131 3.16 -9.66 2.15
N LEU A 132 4.18 -8.81 2.26
CA LEU A 132 5.59 -9.24 2.30
C LEU A 132 5.92 -9.98 3.60
N LEU A 133 5.41 -9.49 4.71
CA LEU A 133 5.67 -10.01 6.06
C LEU A 133 4.95 -11.33 6.35
N LYS A 134 3.80 -11.56 5.70
CA LYS A 134 2.85 -12.62 5.99
C LYS A 134 3.50 -14.00 6.14
N ASP A 135 4.30 -14.41 5.16
CA ASP A 135 4.88 -15.76 5.12
C ASP A 135 5.89 -15.97 6.28
N SER A 136 6.75 -14.96 6.51
CA SER A 136 7.74 -15.02 7.59
C SER A 136 7.10 -14.96 8.99
N TYR A 137 6.02 -14.21 9.14
CA TYR A 137 5.25 -14.16 10.38
C TYR A 137 4.52 -15.48 10.65
N ASN A 138 3.85 -16.03 9.64
CA ASN A 138 3.15 -17.32 9.76
C ASN A 138 4.11 -18.43 10.18
N ALA A 139 5.29 -18.51 9.54
CA ALA A 139 6.31 -19.48 9.89
C ALA A 139 6.84 -19.29 11.33
N ALA A 140 7.16 -18.05 11.71
CA ALA A 140 7.66 -17.74 13.05
C ALA A 140 6.60 -18.08 14.13
N PHE A 141 5.34 -17.75 13.88
CA PHE A 141 4.26 -17.98 14.83
C PHE A 141 3.93 -19.47 14.94
N LEU A 142 3.90 -20.20 13.82
CA LEU A 142 3.70 -21.64 13.85
C LEU A 142 4.80 -22.35 14.63
N ASN A 143 6.08 -22.03 14.37
CA ASN A 143 7.20 -22.59 15.09
C ASN A 143 7.11 -22.30 16.60
N PHE A 144 6.76 -21.07 16.98
CA PHE A 144 6.58 -20.71 18.38
C PHE A 144 5.46 -21.51 19.07
N LEU A 145 4.33 -21.72 18.37
CA LEU A 145 3.24 -22.53 18.91
C LEU A 145 3.64 -24.01 19.03
N GLN A 146 4.33 -24.57 18.04
CA GLN A 146 4.72 -26.00 17.99
C GLN A 146 5.69 -26.39 19.09
N GLU A 147 6.44 -25.45 19.69
CA GLU A 147 7.29 -25.73 20.86
C GLU A 147 6.45 -26.19 22.07
N TYR A 148 5.18 -25.81 22.17
CA TYR A 148 4.29 -26.08 23.30
C TYR A 148 3.05 -26.89 22.90
N PHE A 149 2.61 -26.76 21.65
CA PHE A 149 1.44 -27.41 21.06
C PHE A 149 1.82 -28.05 19.72
N PRO A 150 2.42 -29.25 19.73
CA PRO A 150 2.83 -29.95 18.51
C PRO A 150 1.64 -30.28 17.59
N GLU A 151 0.42 -30.23 18.13
CA GLU A 151 -0.84 -30.38 17.38
C GLU A 151 -1.09 -29.23 16.40
N CYS A 152 -0.46 -28.06 16.58
CA CYS A 152 -0.58 -26.94 15.64
C CYS A 152 0.07 -27.28 14.31
N ILE A 153 -0.72 -27.20 13.24
CA ILE A 153 -0.31 -27.58 11.88
C ILE A 153 -0.25 -26.41 10.90
N GLY A 154 -0.77 -25.24 11.28
CA GLY A 154 -0.75 -24.08 10.41
C GLY A 154 -1.17 -22.78 11.09
N VAL A 155 -0.66 -21.69 10.55
CA VAL A 155 -1.07 -20.32 10.89
C VAL A 155 -1.30 -19.56 9.59
N SER A 156 -2.39 -18.80 9.52
CA SER A 156 -2.68 -17.86 8.43
C SER A 156 -2.99 -16.49 8.98
N CYS A 157 -2.12 -15.52 8.73
CA CYS A 157 -2.23 -14.15 9.24
C CYS A 157 -2.66 -13.17 8.15
N TYR A 158 -3.42 -12.16 8.55
CA TYR A 158 -3.75 -10.98 7.77
C TYR A 158 -3.38 -9.73 8.55
N PHE A 159 -2.55 -8.91 7.93
CA PHE A 159 -2.25 -7.58 8.44
C PHE A 159 -3.27 -6.60 7.85
N THR A 160 -4.09 -6.01 8.73
CA THR A 160 -5.17 -5.09 8.33
C THR A 160 -4.77 -3.63 8.40
N ASN A 161 -3.66 -3.31 9.06
CA ASN A 161 -3.23 -1.94 9.22
C ASN A 161 -2.60 -1.40 7.95
N ILE A 162 -2.92 -0.15 7.70
CA ILE A 162 -2.16 0.73 6.83
C ILE A 162 -0.83 0.97 7.52
N MET A 163 0.26 0.57 6.88
CA MET A 163 1.60 0.65 7.45
C MET A 163 2.25 1.95 7.01
N GLY A 164 2.85 2.65 7.98
CA GLY A 164 3.63 3.84 7.74
C GLY A 164 5.06 3.55 7.29
N GLU A 165 5.90 4.57 7.32
CA GLU A 165 7.32 4.48 6.96
C GLU A 165 8.14 3.59 7.91
N GLU A 166 7.63 3.33 9.11
CA GLU A 166 8.26 2.44 10.11
C GLU A 166 8.33 0.97 9.68
N CYS A 167 7.57 0.58 8.65
CA CYS A 167 7.57 -0.76 8.07
C CYS A 167 8.42 -0.78 6.81
N ASP A 168 9.70 -1.06 6.94
CA ASP A 168 10.62 -1.25 5.84
C ASP A 168 10.92 -2.74 5.56
N GLU A 169 11.59 -3.04 4.46
CA GLU A 169 11.89 -4.41 4.02
C GLU A 169 12.82 -5.17 4.98
N THR A 170 13.37 -4.54 6.02
CA THR A 170 14.28 -5.17 6.99
C THR A 170 13.57 -5.83 8.16
N LEU A 171 12.32 -5.44 8.46
CA LEU A 171 11.55 -6.01 9.56
C LEU A 171 11.10 -7.44 9.23
N THR A 172 11.35 -8.38 10.13
CA THR A 172 10.97 -9.79 9.97
C THR A 172 9.69 -10.15 10.72
N GLY A 173 9.03 -11.24 10.29
CA GLY A 173 7.85 -11.76 10.98
C GLY A 173 8.12 -12.11 12.45
N LYS A 174 9.33 -12.62 12.75
CA LYS A 174 9.73 -12.90 14.12
C LYS A 174 9.82 -11.64 14.97
N GLU A 175 10.39 -10.56 14.47
CA GLU A 175 10.49 -9.30 15.21
C GLU A 175 9.11 -8.68 15.50
N VAL A 176 8.15 -8.87 14.60
CA VAL A 176 6.74 -8.47 14.83
C VAL A 176 6.11 -9.37 15.89
N LEU A 177 6.33 -10.67 15.83
CA LEU A 177 5.84 -11.64 16.84
C LEU A 177 6.42 -11.32 18.22
N ASP A 178 7.71 -10.99 18.30
CA ASP A 178 8.41 -10.59 19.52
C ASP A 178 7.98 -9.19 20.05
N GLY A 179 7.09 -8.50 19.35
CA GLY A 179 6.53 -7.21 19.77
C GLY A 179 7.39 -5.99 19.47
N LYS A 180 8.42 -6.11 18.61
CA LYS A 180 9.25 -4.96 18.19
C LYS A 180 8.40 -3.88 17.53
N LEU A 181 7.40 -4.29 16.75
CA LEU A 181 6.40 -3.42 16.17
C LEU A 181 5.00 -4.01 16.35
N LYS A 182 4.08 -3.22 16.90
CA LYS A 182 2.68 -3.64 17.11
C LYS A 182 1.87 -3.36 15.84
N ILE A 183 1.79 -4.36 14.98
CA ILE A 183 0.97 -4.30 13.77
C ILE A 183 -0.33 -5.07 14.01
N SER A 184 -1.48 -4.43 13.79
CA SER A 184 -2.78 -5.10 13.92
C SER A 184 -2.89 -6.22 12.89
N ASN A 185 -3.16 -7.41 13.40
CA ASN A 185 -3.30 -8.60 12.58
C ASN A 185 -4.49 -9.44 13.05
N THR A 186 -4.97 -10.28 12.15
CA THR A 186 -5.92 -11.36 12.45
C THR A 186 -5.27 -12.67 12.03
N SER A 187 -5.05 -13.56 12.99
CA SER A 187 -4.40 -14.84 12.76
C SER A 187 -5.37 -16.00 13.00
N TYR A 188 -5.45 -16.90 12.04
CA TYR A 188 -6.16 -18.16 12.14
C TYR A 188 -5.13 -19.26 12.41
N ILE A 189 -5.29 -19.94 13.55
CA ILE A 189 -4.45 -21.02 14.00
C ILE A 189 -5.20 -22.32 13.76
N TYR A 190 -4.54 -23.31 13.20
CA TYR A 190 -5.11 -24.62 12.92
C TYR A 190 -4.35 -25.67 13.71
N ALA A 191 -5.07 -26.46 14.51
CA ALA A 191 -4.53 -27.56 15.27
C ALA A 191 -5.36 -28.83 15.03
N VAL A 192 -4.76 -29.99 15.12
CA VAL A 192 -5.44 -31.28 15.03
C VAL A 192 -5.76 -31.77 16.44
N GLN A 193 -7.00 -32.17 16.65
CA GLN A 193 -7.43 -32.74 17.93
C GLN A 193 -6.71 -34.07 18.20
N PRO A 194 -5.95 -34.18 19.33
CA PRO A 194 -5.35 -35.45 19.73
C PRO A 194 -6.45 -36.46 20.16
N ASP A 195 -6.14 -37.74 20.00
CA ASP A 195 -7.02 -38.79 20.50
C ASP A 195 -7.27 -38.65 22.01
N ASN A 196 -8.53 -38.74 22.40
CA ASN A 196 -8.98 -38.64 23.81
C ASN A 196 -8.74 -37.26 24.48
N PHE A 197 -8.52 -36.20 23.69
CA PHE A 197 -8.41 -34.83 24.20
C PHE A 197 -9.57 -33.97 23.70
N SER A 198 -10.13 -33.08 24.55
CA SER A 198 -11.22 -32.22 24.14
C SER A 198 -10.74 -31.09 23.24
N ALA A 199 -11.44 -30.88 22.11
CA ALA A 199 -11.16 -29.76 21.22
C ALA A 199 -11.26 -28.39 21.93
N ASP A 200 -12.26 -28.20 22.78
CA ASP A 200 -12.47 -26.97 23.53
C ASP A 200 -11.30 -26.70 24.50
N ILE A 201 -10.83 -27.75 25.21
CA ILE A 201 -9.69 -27.62 26.13
C ILE A 201 -8.42 -27.26 25.36
N LEU A 202 -8.18 -27.86 24.20
CA LEU A 202 -7.02 -27.55 23.37
C LEU A 202 -7.08 -26.10 22.90
N ALA A 203 -8.22 -25.64 22.39
CA ALA A 203 -8.42 -24.27 21.96
C ALA A 203 -8.18 -23.26 23.11
N ASP A 204 -8.80 -23.50 24.28
CA ASP A 204 -8.63 -22.65 25.47
C ASP A 204 -7.17 -22.56 25.93
N ASN A 205 -6.43 -23.68 25.90
CA ASN A 205 -5.01 -23.73 26.24
C ASN A 205 -4.17 -22.89 25.28
N ILE A 206 -4.38 -23.02 23.97
CA ILE A 206 -3.68 -22.23 22.94
C ILE A 206 -4.01 -20.74 23.13
N GLU A 207 -5.27 -20.38 23.30
CA GLU A 207 -5.66 -18.99 23.52
C GLU A 207 -5.05 -18.39 24.79
N THR A 208 -5.05 -19.15 25.89
CA THR A 208 -4.47 -18.72 27.17
C THR A 208 -2.95 -18.51 27.00
N PHE A 209 -2.27 -19.45 26.34
CA PHE A 209 -0.83 -19.33 26.06
C PHE A 209 -0.49 -18.09 25.23
N ILE A 210 -1.29 -17.76 24.18
CA ILE A 210 -1.12 -16.57 23.36
C ILE A 210 -1.27 -15.29 24.20
N LYS A 211 -2.29 -15.25 25.08
CA LYS A 211 -2.56 -14.12 25.98
C LYS A 211 -1.43 -13.93 27.00
N ASP A 212 -0.97 -15.00 27.62
CA ASP A 212 0.10 -14.98 28.62
C ASP A 212 1.45 -14.51 28.01
N ASN A 213 1.72 -14.89 26.79
CA ASN A 213 2.90 -14.44 26.03
C ASN A 213 2.72 -13.05 25.40
N LYS A 214 1.57 -12.41 25.60
CA LYS A 214 1.27 -11.03 25.14
C LYS A 214 1.46 -10.83 23.63
N ILE A 215 1.21 -11.86 22.85
CA ILE A 215 1.27 -11.78 21.39
C ILE A 215 0.17 -10.83 20.92
N TYR A 216 0.53 -9.82 20.14
CA TYR A 216 -0.38 -8.78 19.72
C TYR A 216 -1.19 -9.20 18.48
N GLY A 217 -2.52 -9.08 18.53
CA GLY A 217 -3.41 -9.39 17.42
C GLY A 217 -4.78 -9.91 17.85
N CYS A 218 -5.57 -10.30 16.86
CA CYS A 218 -6.82 -11.04 17.02
C CYS A 218 -6.59 -12.49 16.56
N TYR A 219 -7.05 -13.47 17.34
CA TYR A 219 -6.75 -14.87 17.10
C TYR A 219 -8.02 -15.69 17.02
N TYR A 220 -8.06 -16.63 16.07
CA TYR A 220 -9.09 -17.64 15.94
C TYR A 220 -8.42 -19.00 15.93
N VAL A 221 -8.72 -19.84 16.94
CA VAL A 221 -8.20 -21.20 17.02
C VAL A 221 -9.23 -22.15 16.39
N ASN A 222 -8.80 -22.88 15.38
CA ASN A 222 -9.61 -23.85 14.66
C ASN A 222 -9.08 -25.27 14.95
N ILE A 223 -9.87 -26.09 15.59
CA ILE A 223 -9.52 -27.47 15.89
C ILE A 223 -10.10 -28.38 14.81
N LEU A 224 -9.25 -29.14 14.14
CA LEU A 224 -9.60 -30.08 13.10
C LEU A 224 -9.64 -31.49 13.67
N ASN A 225 -10.61 -32.30 13.22
CA ASN A 225 -10.74 -33.71 13.66
C ASN A 225 -9.61 -34.61 13.13
N SER A 226 -8.99 -34.22 12.01
CA SER A 226 -7.85 -34.94 11.42
C SER A 226 -6.96 -33.99 10.65
N ALA A 227 -5.68 -34.35 10.50
CA ALA A 227 -4.80 -33.62 9.62
C ALA A 227 -5.26 -33.74 8.16
N PRO A 228 -5.21 -32.66 7.37
CA PRO A 228 -5.49 -32.72 5.95
C PRO A 228 -4.49 -33.63 5.22
N ASP A 229 -4.95 -34.30 4.15
CA ASP A 229 -4.15 -35.27 3.39
C ASP A 229 -2.95 -34.68 2.62
N GLN A 230 -2.82 -33.35 2.60
CA GLN A 230 -1.74 -32.64 1.90
C GLN A 230 -1.14 -31.55 2.81
N SER A 231 0.14 -31.21 2.58
CA SER A 231 0.75 -30.05 3.21
C SER A 231 0.09 -28.76 2.71
N TYR A 232 -0.77 -28.18 3.50
CA TYR A 232 -1.45 -26.94 3.18
C TYR A 232 -0.64 -25.73 3.68
N SER A 233 -0.51 -24.70 2.83
CA SER A 233 -0.17 -23.37 3.35
C SER A 233 -1.34 -22.89 4.22
N GLY A 234 -1.08 -22.03 5.22
CA GLY A 234 -2.11 -21.49 6.11
C GLY A 234 -3.33 -20.92 5.36
N ASP A 235 -3.15 -20.36 4.14
CA ASP A 235 -4.22 -19.84 3.30
C ASP A 235 -5.12 -20.91 2.67
N SER A 236 -4.60 -22.11 2.42
CA SER A 236 -5.41 -23.22 1.90
C SER A 236 -6.26 -23.88 2.99
N LEU A 237 -5.86 -23.82 4.25
CA LEU A 237 -6.63 -24.33 5.40
C LEU A 237 -7.92 -23.54 5.68
N ARG A 238 -8.04 -22.30 5.16
CA ARG A 238 -9.28 -21.50 5.29
C ARG A 238 -10.50 -22.04 4.56
N LYS A 239 -10.34 -23.01 3.70
CA LYS A 239 -11.44 -23.60 2.92
C LYS A 239 -12.15 -24.74 3.66
N TYR A 240 -11.68 -25.09 4.85
CA TYR A 240 -12.22 -26.12 5.74
C TYR A 240 -12.77 -25.48 7.02
#